data_8731a9fb13449fd35fcdff9a15433735
#
_entry.id   8731a9fb13449fd35fcdff9a15433735
#
_cell.length_a   1.000
_cell.length_b   1.000
_cell.length_c   1.000
_cell.angle_alpha   90.00
_cell.angle_beta   90.00
_cell.angle_gamma   90.00
#
_symmetry.space_group_name_H-M   'P 1'
#
loop_
_entity.id
_entity.type
_entity.pdbx_description
1 polymer ?
#
loop_
_entity_poly.entity_id
_entity_poly.type
_entity_poly.pdbx_seq_one_letter_code
_entity_poly.pdbx_strand_id
1 'polypeptide(L)'
;YNKTKISNKMAGQFRILEYSLIIVFVLSGAVFLMSASDLISIFLAIELQSYGLYIISTLYRDSEQSTSGGLTYFLIGGLASCFILLGSSLLYANSGTTSLEGIYVISSISEVYANLGESMNGEVLSWYKPYYIHISLIILAVGFLVKISAAPFHFWSPDVYDAIPTIVTTFVAIIAKISIFIFFLELVYYTEKTLFVFSWTNCLLISSLFSLIIGSVLGLTQFRIKRLYAYSTISHVGFILLALSVNSVESIQAYIFYIISYSISNL
;
A
#
# COMPACT_ATOMS: atom_id res chain seq x y z
N TYR A 1 16.98 -39.20 -2.90
CA TYR A 1 18.35 -38.60 -2.97
C TYR A 1 18.34 -37.11 -3.37
N ASN A 2 17.40 -36.67 -4.20
CA ASN A 2 17.29 -35.26 -4.62
C ASN A 2 16.64 -34.34 -3.54
N LYS A 3 15.72 -34.85 -2.72
CA LYS A 3 15.07 -34.04 -1.67
C LYS A 3 16.04 -33.55 -0.59
N THR A 4 17.03 -34.35 -0.21
CA THR A 4 18.04 -33.97 0.79
C THR A 4 19.02 -32.91 0.28
N LYS A 5 19.36 -32.91 -1.01
CA LYS A 5 20.19 -31.85 -1.62
C LYS A 5 19.46 -30.51 -1.72
N ILE A 6 18.16 -30.51 -1.98
CA ILE A 6 17.34 -29.29 -2.03
C ILE A 6 17.17 -28.71 -0.63
N SER A 7 16.89 -29.51 0.39
CA SER A 7 16.77 -29.06 1.78
C SER A 7 18.08 -28.53 2.34
N ASN A 8 19.22 -29.15 2.00
CA ASN A 8 20.54 -28.65 2.43
C ASN A 8 20.97 -27.35 1.73
N LYS A 9 20.58 -27.14 0.45
CA LYS A 9 20.78 -25.85 -0.23
C LYS A 9 19.89 -24.75 0.36
N MET A 10 18.62 -25.04 0.66
CA MET A 10 17.74 -24.09 1.37
C MET A 10 18.30 -23.71 2.75
N ALA A 11 18.70 -24.69 3.55
CA ALA A 11 19.27 -24.43 4.88
C ALA A 11 20.59 -23.64 4.83
N GLY A 12 21.37 -23.77 3.75
CA GLY A 12 22.63 -23.01 3.55
C GLY A 12 22.39 -21.53 3.27
N GLN A 13 21.32 -21.17 2.58
CA GLN A 13 20.99 -19.77 2.26
C GLN A 13 20.42 -19.01 3.47
N PHE A 14 19.65 -19.67 4.34
CA PHE A 14 19.15 -19.08 5.57
C PHE A 14 20.21 -18.94 6.68
N ARG A 15 21.39 -19.50 6.51
CA ARG A 15 22.54 -19.35 7.43
C ARG A 15 23.33 -18.07 7.21
N ILE A 16 23.00 -17.27 6.21
CA ILE A 16 23.67 -15.99 5.93
C ILE A 16 23.26 -15.01 7.02
N LEU A 17 24.22 -14.48 7.76
CA LEU A 17 24.01 -13.45 8.81
C LEU A 17 23.27 -12.23 8.26
N GLU A 18 23.47 -11.93 6.97
CA GLU A 18 22.82 -10.85 6.23
C GLU A 18 21.29 -11.00 6.13
N TYR A 19 20.76 -12.24 6.12
CA TYR A 19 19.32 -12.47 6.04
C TYR A 19 18.56 -11.89 7.24
N SER A 20 19.08 -12.11 8.46
CA SER A 20 18.48 -11.55 9.68
C SER A 20 18.54 -10.02 9.70
N LEU A 21 19.64 -9.45 9.19
CA LEU A 21 19.82 -8.01 9.10
C LEU A 21 18.83 -7.39 8.10
N ILE A 22 18.60 -8.02 6.94
CA ILE A 22 17.60 -7.55 5.95
C ILE A 22 16.20 -7.59 6.55
N ILE A 23 15.84 -8.64 7.30
CA ILE A 23 14.54 -8.70 7.99
C ILE A 23 14.39 -7.54 8.98
N VAL A 24 15.43 -7.21 9.75
CA VAL A 24 15.40 -6.07 10.68
C VAL A 24 15.17 -4.76 9.92
N PHE A 25 15.81 -4.56 8.76
CA PHE A 25 15.56 -3.38 7.93
C PHE A 25 14.12 -3.31 7.42
N VAL A 26 13.54 -4.42 6.98
CA VAL A 26 12.12 -4.45 6.55
C VAL A 26 11.19 -4.10 7.71
N LEU A 27 11.43 -4.67 8.89
CA LEU A 27 10.62 -4.39 10.08
C LEU A 27 10.77 -2.95 10.55
N SER A 28 12.01 -2.41 10.56
CA SER A 28 12.23 -1.00 10.91
C SER A 28 11.53 -0.05 9.94
N GLY A 29 11.59 -0.34 8.63
CA GLY A 29 10.85 0.42 7.62
C GLY A 29 9.33 0.37 7.84
N ALA A 30 8.79 -0.79 8.21
CA ALA A 30 7.37 -0.93 8.54
C ALA A 30 6.97 -0.10 9.76
N VAL A 31 7.77 -0.15 10.84
CA VAL A 31 7.52 0.64 12.06
C VAL A 31 7.62 2.14 11.79
N PHE A 32 8.65 2.57 11.03
CA PHE A 32 8.79 3.98 10.66
C PHE A 32 7.63 4.45 9.80
N LEU A 33 7.11 3.63 8.88
CA LEU A 33 5.94 4.00 8.07
C LEU A 33 4.70 4.23 8.92
N MET A 34 4.48 3.39 9.95
CA MET A 34 3.34 3.50 10.85
C MET A 34 3.41 4.70 11.81
N SER A 35 4.60 5.28 12.01
CA SER A 35 4.82 6.41 12.92
C SER A 35 5.20 7.71 12.19
N ALA A 36 5.22 7.70 10.85
CA ALA A 36 5.67 8.83 10.06
C ALA A 36 4.53 9.81 9.81
N SER A 37 4.69 11.06 10.22
CA SER A 37 3.74 12.16 10.02
C SER A 37 4.13 13.14 8.90
N ASP A 38 5.31 12.96 8.28
CA ASP A 38 5.82 13.81 7.19
C ASP A 38 5.89 13.04 5.88
N LEU A 39 5.54 13.68 4.75
CA LEU A 39 5.58 13.08 3.41
C LEU A 39 6.96 12.51 3.04
N ILE A 40 8.04 13.16 3.46
CA ILE A 40 9.41 12.73 3.19
C ILE A 40 9.73 11.46 4.01
N SER A 41 9.39 11.45 5.29
CA SER A 41 9.63 10.29 6.16
C SER A 41 8.79 9.09 5.74
N ILE A 42 7.55 9.30 5.28
CA ILE A 42 6.68 8.27 4.70
C ILE A 42 7.34 7.62 3.48
N PHE A 43 7.86 8.44 2.55
CA PHE A 43 8.55 7.93 1.36
C PHE A 43 9.81 7.13 1.74
N LEU A 44 10.65 7.65 2.63
CA LEU A 44 11.87 6.95 3.07
C LEU A 44 11.54 5.63 3.78
N ALA A 45 10.53 5.61 4.61
CA ALA A 45 10.11 4.40 5.34
C ALA A 45 9.59 3.31 4.40
N ILE A 46 8.75 3.66 3.42
CA ILE A 46 8.23 2.70 2.44
C ILE A 46 9.32 2.16 1.52
N GLU A 47 10.31 2.98 1.15
CA GLU A 47 11.46 2.52 0.37
C GLU A 47 12.37 1.60 1.18
N LEU A 48 12.68 1.94 2.42
CA LEU A 48 13.48 1.09 3.30
C LEU A 48 12.86 -0.31 3.43
N GLN A 49 11.55 -0.38 3.64
CA GLN A 49 10.80 -1.64 3.68
C GLN A 49 10.85 -2.39 2.35
N SER A 50 10.61 -1.67 1.24
CA SER A 50 10.47 -2.26 -0.10
C SER A 50 11.79 -2.86 -0.59
N TYR A 51 12.92 -2.15 -0.46
CA TYR A 51 14.23 -2.67 -0.88
C TYR A 51 14.60 -3.95 -0.15
N GLY A 52 14.35 -4.03 1.16
CA GLY A 52 14.56 -5.26 1.90
C GLY A 52 13.74 -6.43 1.36
N LEU A 53 12.46 -6.19 1.01
CA LEU A 53 11.59 -7.22 0.43
C LEU A 53 12.05 -7.65 -0.98
N TYR A 54 12.54 -6.72 -1.81
CA TYR A 54 13.08 -7.08 -3.13
C TYR A 54 14.31 -7.96 -3.03
N ILE A 55 15.22 -7.67 -2.09
CA ILE A 55 16.42 -8.49 -1.85
C ILE A 55 16.03 -9.88 -1.36
N ILE A 56 15.13 -10.00 -0.38
CA ILE A 56 14.68 -11.29 0.13
C ILE A 56 14.01 -12.13 -0.96
N SER A 57 13.23 -11.51 -1.86
CA SER A 57 12.55 -12.21 -2.95
C SER A 57 13.51 -12.78 -3.99
N THR A 58 14.67 -12.13 -4.23
CA THR A 58 15.68 -12.54 -5.20
C THR A 58 16.81 -13.39 -4.59
N LEU A 59 16.83 -13.58 -3.29
CA LEU A 59 17.92 -14.27 -2.59
C LEU A 59 18.11 -15.71 -3.10
N TYR A 60 17.06 -16.34 -3.61
CA TYR A 60 17.05 -17.71 -4.13
C TYR A 60 17.54 -17.76 -5.59
N ARG A 61 18.80 -17.36 -5.81
CA ARG A 61 19.41 -17.17 -7.15
C ARG A 61 19.51 -18.41 -8.02
N ASP A 62 19.44 -19.60 -7.43
CA ASP A 62 19.54 -20.88 -8.16
C ASP A 62 18.25 -21.26 -8.92
N SER A 63 17.15 -20.52 -8.71
CA SER A 63 15.88 -20.72 -9.42
C SER A 63 15.59 -19.54 -10.35
N GLU A 64 15.48 -19.79 -11.65
CA GLU A 64 15.11 -18.78 -12.64
C GLU A 64 13.76 -18.13 -12.33
N GLN A 65 12.82 -18.91 -11.79
CA GLN A 65 11.50 -18.41 -11.40
C GLN A 65 11.59 -17.38 -10.28
N SER A 66 12.39 -17.64 -9.24
CA SER A 66 12.54 -16.71 -8.10
C SER A 66 13.22 -15.42 -8.53
N THR A 67 14.25 -15.49 -9.36
CA THR A 67 14.97 -14.32 -9.86
C THR A 67 14.10 -13.46 -10.79
N SER A 68 13.35 -14.08 -11.71
CA SER A 68 12.42 -13.36 -12.59
C SER A 68 11.24 -12.75 -11.81
N GLY A 69 10.67 -13.49 -10.86
CA GLY A 69 9.61 -12.98 -9.98
C GLY A 69 10.07 -11.82 -9.10
N GLY A 70 11.29 -11.92 -8.55
CA GLY A 70 11.88 -10.82 -7.79
C GLY A 70 12.19 -9.59 -8.65
N LEU A 71 12.65 -9.78 -9.90
CA LEU A 71 12.84 -8.68 -10.84
C LEU A 71 11.53 -7.97 -11.19
N THR A 72 10.46 -8.72 -11.48
CA THR A 72 9.12 -8.13 -11.73
C THR A 72 8.62 -7.37 -10.53
N TYR A 73 8.82 -7.89 -9.30
CA TYR A 73 8.45 -7.21 -8.06
C TYR A 73 9.21 -5.89 -7.88
N PHE A 74 10.53 -5.89 -8.15
CA PHE A 74 11.36 -4.69 -8.10
C PHE A 74 10.92 -3.63 -9.11
N LEU A 75 10.67 -4.00 -10.38
CA LEU A 75 10.29 -3.06 -11.44
C LEU A 75 8.93 -2.41 -11.15
N ILE A 76 7.93 -3.21 -10.77
CA ILE A 76 6.59 -2.69 -10.45
C ILE A 76 6.61 -1.89 -9.16
N GLY A 77 7.38 -2.32 -8.17
CA GLY A 77 7.57 -1.58 -6.94
C GLY A 77 8.25 -0.23 -7.16
N GLY A 78 9.27 -0.16 -8.05
CA GLY A 78 9.90 1.10 -8.45
C GLY A 78 8.92 2.05 -9.14
N LEU A 79 8.07 1.53 -10.04
CA LEU A 79 7.00 2.31 -10.64
C LEU A 79 6.02 2.86 -9.59
N ALA A 80 5.64 2.05 -8.61
CA ALA A 80 4.80 2.49 -7.50
C ALA A 80 5.44 3.64 -6.71
N SER A 81 6.75 3.55 -6.45
CA SER A 81 7.50 4.60 -5.76
C SER A 81 7.54 5.91 -6.53
N CYS A 82 7.59 5.86 -7.87
CA CYS A 82 7.48 7.06 -8.71
C CYS A 82 6.12 7.75 -8.53
N PHE A 83 5.02 6.99 -8.45
CA PHE A 83 3.70 7.55 -8.17
C PHE A 83 3.59 8.14 -6.77
N ILE A 84 4.19 7.51 -5.76
CA ILE A 84 4.21 8.04 -4.39
C ILE A 84 4.98 9.36 -4.33
N LEU A 85 6.16 9.44 -4.96
CA LEU A 85 6.93 10.68 -5.06
C LEU A 85 6.19 11.77 -5.82
N LEU A 86 5.58 11.44 -6.95
CA LEU A 86 4.81 12.40 -7.74
C LEU A 86 3.63 12.94 -6.92
N GLY A 87 2.87 12.06 -6.27
CA GLY A 87 1.75 12.46 -5.41
C GLY A 87 2.17 13.33 -4.24
N SER A 88 3.25 12.96 -3.53
CA SER A 88 3.77 13.75 -2.41
C SER A 88 4.32 15.11 -2.84
N SER A 89 5.00 15.19 -3.99
CA SER A 89 5.51 16.46 -4.54
C SER A 89 4.37 17.41 -4.96
N LEU A 90 3.30 16.86 -5.55
CA LEU A 90 2.11 17.65 -5.89
C LEU A 90 1.34 18.09 -4.64
N LEU A 91 1.26 17.25 -3.61
CA LEU A 91 0.70 17.64 -2.31
C LEU A 91 1.49 18.81 -1.70
N TYR A 92 2.81 18.70 -1.67
CA TYR A 92 3.67 19.79 -1.20
C TYR A 92 3.51 21.06 -2.03
N ALA A 93 3.46 20.97 -3.35
CA ALA A 93 3.29 22.12 -4.25
C ALA A 93 1.96 22.85 -4.00
N ASN A 94 0.90 22.09 -3.63
CA ASN A 94 -0.43 22.66 -3.40
C ASN A 94 -0.67 23.11 -1.95
N SER A 95 -0.02 22.48 -0.97
CA SER A 95 -0.20 22.79 0.45
C SER A 95 0.92 23.68 1.03
N GLY A 96 2.11 23.65 0.44
CA GLY A 96 3.29 24.34 1.00
C GLY A 96 3.88 23.68 2.25
N THR A 97 3.30 22.57 2.73
CA THR A 97 3.75 21.85 3.93
C THR A 97 4.00 20.38 3.62
N THR A 98 4.96 19.76 4.32
CA THR A 98 5.25 18.32 4.24
C THR A 98 4.54 17.52 5.32
N SER A 99 4.08 18.16 6.40
CA SER A 99 3.42 17.48 7.52
C SER A 99 1.95 17.19 7.21
N LEU A 100 1.47 16.02 7.60
CA LEU A 100 0.05 15.62 7.43
C LEU A 100 -0.89 16.55 8.22
N GLU A 101 -0.48 16.99 9.40
CA GLU A 101 -1.24 17.96 10.20
C GLU A 101 -1.37 19.31 9.48
N GLY A 102 -0.29 19.79 8.85
CA GLY A 102 -0.33 21.02 8.04
C GLY A 102 -1.28 20.90 6.85
N ILE A 103 -1.29 19.75 6.16
CA ILE A 103 -2.22 19.46 5.06
C ILE A 103 -3.68 19.48 5.57
N TYR A 104 -3.94 18.89 6.75
CA TYR A 104 -5.26 18.93 7.38
C TYR A 104 -5.72 20.35 7.68
N VAL A 105 -4.87 21.18 8.30
CA VAL A 105 -5.20 22.57 8.61
C VAL A 105 -5.53 23.35 7.32
N ILE A 106 -4.75 23.20 6.28
CA ILE A 106 -4.97 23.90 5.00
C ILE A 106 -6.26 23.41 4.33
N SER A 107 -6.53 22.10 4.32
CA SER A 107 -7.76 21.56 3.76
C SER A 107 -9.00 22.05 4.51
N SER A 108 -8.97 22.09 5.84
CA SER A 108 -10.08 22.57 6.67
C SER A 108 -10.34 24.08 6.50
N ILE A 109 -9.29 24.90 6.40
CA ILE A 109 -9.41 26.34 6.16
C ILE A 109 -10.03 26.58 4.77
N SER A 110 -9.64 25.83 3.74
CA SER A 110 -10.17 25.98 2.39
C SER A 110 -11.67 25.71 2.31
N GLU A 111 -12.19 24.78 3.09
CA GLU A 111 -13.62 24.50 3.17
C GLU A 111 -14.41 25.63 3.78
N VAL A 112 -13.88 26.20 4.87
CA VAL A 112 -14.52 27.37 5.51
C VAL A 112 -14.61 28.54 4.54
N TYR A 113 -13.55 28.79 3.78
CA TYR A 113 -13.55 29.87 2.78
C TYR A 113 -14.37 29.54 1.53
N ALA A 114 -14.47 28.29 1.10
CA ALA A 114 -15.36 27.88 0.01
C ALA A 114 -16.84 28.10 0.37
N ASN A 115 -17.21 27.80 1.61
CA ASN A 115 -18.56 28.03 2.13
C ASN A 115 -18.89 29.53 2.36
N LEU A 116 -17.87 30.35 2.70
CA LEU A 116 -18.02 31.80 2.86
C LEU A 116 -17.91 32.54 1.51
N GLY A 117 -17.20 32.02 0.54
CA GLY A 117 -16.97 32.63 -0.78
C GLY A 117 -18.20 32.67 -1.69
N GLU A 118 -19.24 31.88 -1.41
CA GLU A 118 -20.55 32.04 -2.05
C GLU A 118 -21.25 33.32 -1.59
N SER A 119 -20.80 33.95 -0.49
CA SER A 119 -21.37 35.17 0.09
C SER A 119 -20.52 36.44 -0.10
N MET A 120 -19.26 36.33 -0.52
CA MET A 120 -18.36 37.48 -0.71
C MET A 120 -17.59 37.36 -2.05
N ASN A 121 -17.72 38.36 -2.92
CA ASN A 121 -17.12 38.50 -4.22
C ASN A 121 -15.73 37.89 -4.38
N GLY A 122 -15.68 36.86 -5.21
CA GLY A 122 -14.67 35.82 -5.40
C GLY A 122 -13.26 36.18 -5.91
N GLU A 123 -12.60 37.26 -5.44
CA GLU A 123 -11.26 37.62 -5.95
C GLU A 123 -10.07 37.18 -5.07
N VAL A 124 -10.28 36.78 -3.80
CA VAL A 124 -9.17 36.63 -2.86
C VAL A 124 -8.50 35.24 -2.84
N LEU A 125 -9.12 34.20 -3.42
CA LEU A 125 -8.59 32.80 -3.32
C LEU A 125 -8.56 32.04 -4.64
N SER A 126 -8.35 32.72 -5.77
CA SER A 126 -8.27 32.09 -7.10
C SER A 126 -7.09 31.12 -7.27
N TRP A 127 -6.08 31.20 -6.43
CA TRP A 127 -4.87 30.37 -6.50
C TRP A 127 -4.99 29.06 -5.68
N TYR A 128 -5.88 28.95 -4.67
CA TYR A 128 -6.09 27.74 -3.91
C TYR A 128 -7.32 26.99 -4.42
N LYS A 129 -7.11 25.87 -5.09
CA LYS A 129 -8.19 24.99 -5.55
C LYS A 129 -8.11 23.65 -4.83
N PRO A 130 -9.02 23.33 -3.92
CA PRO A 130 -9.03 22.07 -3.15
C PRO A 130 -9.03 20.83 -4.06
N TYR A 131 -9.52 20.96 -5.29
CA TYR A 131 -9.48 19.92 -6.31
C TYR A 131 -8.06 19.38 -6.58
N TYR A 132 -7.02 20.22 -6.56
CA TYR A 132 -5.64 19.78 -6.82
C TYR A 132 -5.08 18.93 -5.67
N ILE A 133 -5.52 19.15 -4.43
CA ILE A 133 -5.13 18.29 -3.30
C ILE A 133 -5.72 16.89 -3.48
N HIS A 134 -6.99 16.77 -3.88
CA HIS A 134 -7.61 15.47 -4.14
C HIS A 134 -6.92 14.71 -5.28
N ILE A 135 -6.54 15.38 -6.36
CA ILE A 135 -5.80 14.74 -7.45
C ILE A 135 -4.44 14.25 -6.96
N SER A 136 -3.71 15.05 -6.20
CA SER A 136 -2.42 14.64 -5.65
C SER A 136 -2.54 13.46 -4.67
N LEU A 137 -3.61 13.42 -3.85
CA LEU A 137 -3.94 12.29 -2.99
C LEU A 137 -4.29 11.03 -3.79
N ILE A 138 -5.02 11.16 -4.91
CA ILE A 138 -5.32 10.02 -5.79
C ILE A 138 -4.03 9.45 -6.37
N ILE A 139 -3.13 10.29 -6.88
CA ILE A 139 -1.86 9.84 -7.45
C ILE A 139 -1.02 9.12 -6.39
N LEU A 140 -0.94 9.68 -5.19
CA LEU A 140 -0.26 9.07 -4.06
C LEU A 140 -0.91 7.73 -3.66
N ALA A 141 -2.24 7.68 -3.57
CA ALA A 141 -2.98 6.46 -3.26
C ALA A 141 -2.77 5.38 -4.31
N VAL A 142 -2.73 5.72 -5.61
CA VAL A 142 -2.41 4.76 -6.69
C VAL A 142 -1.07 4.08 -6.44
N GLY A 143 -0.02 4.81 -6.05
CA GLY A 143 1.27 4.22 -5.72
C GLY A 143 1.19 3.19 -4.58
N PHE A 144 0.45 3.49 -3.52
CA PHE A 144 0.23 2.55 -2.43
C PHE A 144 -0.70 1.38 -2.83
N LEU A 145 -1.73 1.61 -3.65
CA LEU A 145 -2.61 0.55 -4.17
C LEU A 145 -1.83 -0.46 -5.02
N VAL A 146 -0.86 0.00 -5.81
CA VAL A 146 0.08 -0.89 -6.51
C VAL A 146 0.86 -1.74 -5.51
N LYS A 147 1.41 -1.16 -4.45
CA LYS A 147 2.21 -1.88 -3.43
C LYS A 147 1.40 -2.92 -2.64
N ILE A 148 0.13 -2.65 -2.31
CA ILE A 148 -0.75 -3.63 -1.64
C ILE A 148 -1.41 -4.62 -2.58
N SER A 149 -1.18 -4.50 -3.89
CA SER A 149 -1.80 -5.32 -4.93
C SER A 149 -3.34 -5.23 -4.97
N ALA A 150 -3.91 -4.05 -4.74
CA ALA A 150 -5.33 -3.82 -4.94
C ALA A 150 -5.69 -3.74 -6.43
N ALA A 151 -6.86 -4.23 -6.82
CA ALA A 151 -7.31 -4.07 -8.20
C ALA A 151 -7.66 -2.60 -8.50
N PRO A 152 -7.34 -2.11 -9.71
CA PRO A 152 -6.88 -2.83 -10.90
C PRO A 152 -5.38 -3.17 -10.96
N PHE A 153 -4.57 -2.77 -9.99
CA PHE A 153 -3.10 -2.90 -10.00
C PHE A 153 -2.57 -4.23 -9.42
N HIS A 154 -3.36 -5.29 -9.47
CA HIS A 154 -3.10 -6.59 -8.83
C HIS A 154 -2.22 -7.55 -9.64
N PHE A 155 -1.98 -7.30 -10.93
CA PHE A 155 -1.43 -8.29 -11.90
C PHE A 155 -0.12 -8.94 -11.47
N TRP A 156 0.70 -8.24 -10.73
CA TRP A 156 2.01 -8.71 -10.33
C TRP A 156 1.96 -9.74 -9.19
N SER A 157 0.99 -9.64 -8.28
CA SER A 157 1.03 -10.42 -7.04
C SER A 157 0.82 -11.93 -7.24
N PRO A 158 -0.07 -12.44 -8.12
CA PRO A 158 -0.21 -13.87 -8.34
C PRO A 158 1.05 -14.50 -8.96
N ASP A 159 1.72 -13.78 -9.86
CA ASP A 159 2.93 -14.28 -10.54
C ASP A 159 4.13 -14.25 -9.61
N VAL A 160 4.32 -13.18 -8.86
CA VAL A 160 5.41 -13.04 -7.89
C VAL A 160 5.24 -14.05 -6.75
N TYR A 161 4.03 -14.21 -6.20
CA TYR A 161 3.78 -15.16 -5.09
C TYR A 161 3.97 -16.63 -5.50
N ASP A 162 3.67 -16.97 -6.77
CA ASP A 162 3.93 -18.31 -7.30
C ASP A 162 5.44 -18.57 -7.47
N ALA A 163 6.19 -17.54 -7.86
CA ALA A 163 7.61 -17.63 -8.20
C ALA A 163 8.54 -17.70 -6.98
N ILE A 164 8.25 -16.95 -5.92
CA ILE A 164 9.12 -16.85 -4.73
C ILE A 164 8.83 -17.97 -3.71
N PRO A 165 9.80 -18.28 -2.79
CA PRO A 165 9.60 -19.26 -1.72
C PRO A 165 8.44 -18.90 -0.78
N THR A 166 7.73 -19.90 -0.26
CA THR A 166 6.52 -19.70 0.59
C THR A 166 6.77 -18.86 1.84
N ILE A 167 7.92 -19.02 2.50
CA ILE A 167 8.30 -18.23 3.68
C ILE A 167 8.39 -16.73 3.33
N VAL A 168 8.95 -16.42 2.16
CA VAL A 168 9.07 -15.03 1.70
C VAL A 168 7.70 -14.50 1.27
N THR A 169 6.85 -15.32 0.63
CA THR A 169 5.50 -14.88 0.23
C THR A 169 4.64 -14.51 1.42
N THR A 170 4.67 -15.29 2.51
CA THR A 170 3.90 -14.95 3.73
C THR A 170 4.39 -13.63 4.33
N PHE A 171 5.71 -13.43 4.39
CA PHE A 171 6.29 -12.20 4.91
C PHE A 171 5.91 -10.96 4.08
N VAL A 172 5.99 -11.05 2.74
CA VAL A 172 5.56 -9.98 1.82
C VAL A 172 4.05 -9.73 1.91
N ALA A 173 3.25 -10.79 2.03
CA ALA A 173 1.79 -10.69 2.07
C ALA A 173 1.27 -10.03 3.36
N ILE A 174 1.97 -10.18 4.48
CA ILE A 174 1.50 -9.73 5.79
C ILE A 174 2.13 -8.37 6.14
N ILE A 175 3.44 -8.32 6.32
CA ILE A 175 4.12 -7.16 6.93
C ILE A 175 4.01 -5.91 6.06
N ALA A 176 4.26 -6.05 4.74
CA ALA A 176 4.16 -4.93 3.83
C ALA A 176 2.75 -4.35 3.76
N LYS A 177 1.73 -5.21 3.78
CA LYS A 177 0.34 -4.75 3.69
C LYS A 177 -0.16 -4.11 4.99
N ILE A 178 0.17 -4.68 6.15
CA ILE A 178 -0.26 -4.14 7.45
C ILE A 178 0.27 -2.71 7.64
N SER A 179 1.56 -2.48 7.40
CA SER A 179 2.15 -1.15 7.56
C SER A 179 1.49 -0.09 6.67
N ILE A 180 1.19 -0.45 5.40
CA ILE A 180 0.51 0.44 4.46
C ILE A 180 -0.96 0.67 4.88
N PHE A 181 -1.65 -0.34 5.39
CA PHE A 181 -3.02 -0.17 5.85
C PHE A 181 -3.10 0.76 7.07
N ILE A 182 -2.20 0.63 8.04
CA ILE A 182 -2.15 1.54 9.19
C ILE A 182 -1.87 2.97 8.72
N PHE A 183 -0.94 3.15 7.79
CA PHE A 183 -0.67 4.45 7.18
C PHE A 183 -1.91 5.01 6.44
N PHE A 184 -2.64 4.19 5.71
CA PHE A 184 -3.87 4.63 5.03
C PHE A 184 -4.95 5.10 6.00
N LEU A 185 -5.09 4.45 7.16
CA LEU A 185 -6.01 4.92 8.20
C LEU A 185 -5.65 6.34 8.66
N GLU A 186 -4.36 6.58 8.90
CA GLU A 186 -3.84 7.89 9.28
C GLU A 186 -4.06 8.92 8.17
N LEU A 187 -3.77 8.57 6.93
CA LEU A 187 -3.97 9.45 5.78
C LEU A 187 -5.45 9.85 5.62
N VAL A 188 -6.38 8.91 5.75
CA VAL A 188 -7.83 9.18 5.69
C VAL A 188 -8.24 10.11 6.83
N TYR A 189 -7.76 9.86 8.05
CA TYR A 189 -8.07 10.70 9.21
C TYR A 189 -7.70 12.17 9.00
N TYR A 190 -6.54 12.44 8.37
CA TYR A 190 -6.09 13.80 8.12
C TYR A 190 -6.70 14.46 6.87
N THR A 191 -7.35 13.70 5.97
CA THR A 191 -7.77 14.25 4.67
C THR A 191 -9.27 14.18 4.37
N GLU A 192 -10.10 13.58 5.24
CA GLU A 192 -11.49 13.22 4.88
C GLU A 192 -12.56 14.28 5.16
N LYS A 193 -12.26 15.37 5.79
CA LYS A 193 -13.29 16.38 6.12
C LYS A 193 -13.81 17.20 4.94
N THR A 194 -13.47 16.85 3.73
CA THR A 194 -13.86 17.62 2.54
C THR A 194 -15.22 17.17 2.00
N LEU A 195 -16.21 18.04 2.02
CA LEU A 195 -17.58 17.87 1.47
C LEU A 195 -17.63 17.83 -0.07
N PHE A 196 -16.50 17.62 -0.74
CA PHE A 196 -16.44 17.60 -2.19
C PHE A 196 -17.04 16.31 -2.77
N VAL A 197 -17.86 16.47 -3.80
CA VAL A 197 -18.46 15.36 -4.58
C VAL A 197 -17.41 14.40 -5.14
N PHE A 198 -16.19 14.88 -5.39
CA PHE A 198 -15.06 14.09 -5.88
C PHE A 198 -13.97 13.96 -4.81
N SER A 199 -14.20 13.08 -3.84
CA SER A 199 -13.19 12.75 -2.82
C SER A 199 -12.25 11.65 -3.32
N TRP A 200 -10.99 11.69 -2.88
CA TRP A 200 -10.01 10.64 -3.18
C TRP A 200 -10.41 9.28 -2.56
N THR A 201 -11.22 9.28 -1.51
CA THR A 201 -11.77 8.07 -0.88
C THR A 201 -12.68 7.29 -1.83
N ASN A 202 -13.33 7.94 -2.80
CA ASN A 202 -14.08 7.27 -3.86
C ASN A 202 -13.16 6.38 -4.74
N CYS A 203 -11.90 6.77 -4.92
CA CYS A 203 -10.91 5.92 -5.59
C CYS A 203 -10.64 4.63 -4.79
N LEU A 204 -10.57 4.72 -3.46
CA LEU A 204 -10.44 3.55 -2.58
C LEU A 204 -11.68 2.65 -2.67
N LEU A 205 -12.87 3.22 -2.71
CA LEU A 205 -14.13 2.48 -2.87
C LEU A 205 -14.17 1.75 -4.21
N ILE A 206 -13.83 2.41 -5.30
CA ILE A 206 -13.78 1.79 -6.64
C ILE A 206 -12.76 0.64 -6.65
N SER A 207 -11.56 0.85 -6.12
CA SER A 207 -10.52 -0.19 -6.04
C SER A 207 -10.94 -1.35 -5.13
N SER A 208 -11.70 -1.11 -4.06
CA SER A 208 -12.24 -2.15 -3.20
C SER A 208 -13.24 -3.05 -3.95
N LEU A 209 -14.18 -2.46 -4.68
CA LEU A 209 -15.16 -3.22 -5.48
C LEU A 209 -14.48 -4.08 -6.55
N PHE A 210 -13.53 -3.50 -7.29
CA PHE A 210 -12.77 -4.27 -8.28
C PHE A 210 -11.96 -5.40 -7.64
N SER A 211 -11.34 -5.18 -6.49
CA SER A 211 -10.56 -6.22 -5.82
C SER A 211 -11.43 -7.35 -5.28
N LEU A 212 -12.64 -7.07 -4.81
CA LEU A 212 -13.60 -8.09 -4.41
C LEU A 212 -14.04 -8.96 -5.58
N ILE A 213 -14.42 -8.34 -6.71
CA ILE A 213 -14.89 -9.05 -7.90
C ILE A 213 -13.76 -9.87 -8.52
N ILE A 214 -12.62 -9.26 -8.77
CA ILE A 214 -11.48 -9.89 -9.42
C ILE A 214 -10.89 -10.98 -8.51
N GLY A 215 -10.72 -10.71 -7.23
CA GLY A 215 -10.19 -11.67 -6.27
C GLY A 215 -11.04 -12.93 -6.14
N SER A 216 -12.37 -12.79 -6.11
CA SER A 216 -13.28 -13.93 -6.03
C SER A 216 -13.39 -14.70 -7.35
N VAL A 217 -13.64 -14.01 -8.48
CA VAL A 217 -13.88 -14.66 -9.78
C VAL A 217 -12.59 -15.33 -10.32
N LEU A 218 -11.47 -14.61 -10.34
CA LEU A 218 -10.21 -15.17 -10.82
C LEU A 218 -9.60 -16.17 -9.83
N GLY A 219 -9.88 -16.06 -8.53
CA GLY A 219 -9.46 -17.04 -7.54
C GLY A 219 -10.04 -18.43 -7.80
N LEU A 220 -11.33 -18.52 -8.16
CA LEU A 220 -12.00 -19.81 -8.44
C LEU A 220 -11.43 -20.54 -9.65
N THR A 221 -10.80 -19.84 -10.60
CA THR A 221 -10.25 -20.45 -11.83
C THR A 221 -8.80 -20.94 -11.67
N GLN A 222 -8.17 -20.75 -10.50
CA GLN A 222 -6.76 -21.09 -10.31
C GLN A 222 -6.56 -22.56 -9.93
N PHE A 223 -5.61 -23.22 -10.61
CA PHE A 223 -5.21 -24.60 -10.30
C PHE A 223 -4.01 -24.68 -9.34
N ARG A 224 -3.21 -23.61 -9.20
CA ARG A 224 -2.06 -23.56 -8.32
C ARG A 224 -2.43 -22.95 -6.98
N ILE A 225 -2.11 -23.64 -5.89
CA ILE A 225 -2.45 -23.21 -4.52
C ILE A 225 -1.89 -21.82 -4.19
N LYS A 226 -0.64 -21.53 -4.56
CA LYS A 226 -0.05 -20.22 -4.29
C LYS A 226 -0.76 -19.07 -5.01
N ARG A 227 -1.20 -19.28 -6.26
CA ARG A 227 -2.00 -18.30 -6.99
C ARG A 227 -3.37 -18.12 -6.41
N LEU A 228 -4.00 -19.21 -5.97
CA LEU A 228 -5.29 -19.15 -5.27
C LEU A 228 -5.18 -18.30 -3.99
N TYR A 229 -4.14 -18.51 -3.18
CA TYR A 229 -3.90 -17.67 -2.00
C TYR A 229 -3.60 -16.21 -2.38
N ALA A 230 -2.89 -15.94 -3.48
CA ALA A 230 -2.68 -14.58 -3.94
C ALA A 230 -4.00 -13.87 -4.27
N TYR A 231 -4.93 -14.52 -4.97
CA TYR A 231 -6.25 -13.95 -5.25
C TYR A 231 -7.10 -13.82 -3.98
N SER A 232 -6.99 -14.77 -3.04
CA SER A 232 -7.61 -14.63 -1.71
C SER A 232 -7.11 -13.38 -0.98
N THR A 233 -5.80 -13.10 -1.00
CA THR A 233 -5.28 -11.87 -0.40
C THR A 233 -5.78 -10.61 -1.08
N ILE A 234 -6.01 -10.61 -2.42
CA ILE A 234 -6.59 -9.48 -3.16
C ILE A 234 -8.03 -9.23 -2.70
N SER A 235 -8.85 -10.28 -2.53
CA SER A 235 -10.22 -10.12 -2.03
C SER A 235 -10.25 -9.60 -0.59
N HIS A 236 -9.36 -10.07 0.29
CA HIS A 236 -9.24 -9.54 1.66
C HIS A 236 -8.84 -8.06 1.68
N VAL A 237 -7.90 -7.65 0.81
CA VAL A 237 -7.56 -6.24 0.62
C VAL A 237 -8.78 -5.43 0.22
N GLY A 238 -9.67 -5.97 -0.63
CA GLY A 238 -10.92 -5.33 -1.02
C GLY A 238 -11.83 -5.03 0.17
N PHE A 239 -12.03 -5.98 1.09
CA PHE A 239 -12.82 -5.75 2.31
C PHE A 239 -12.20 -4.69 3.23
N ILE A 240 -10.87 -4.70 3.39
CA ILE A 240 -10.16 -3.71 4.19
C ILE A 240 -10.34 -2.30 3.60
N LEU A 241 -10.16 -2.15 2.29
CA LEU A 241 -10.34 -0.87 1.61
C LEU A 241 -11.79 -0.37 1.64
N LEU A 242 -12.78 -1.27 1.58
CA LEU A 242 -14.18 -0.93 1.72
C LEU A 242 -14.47 -0.30 3.09
N ALA A 243 -14.00 -0.94 4.16
CA ALA A 243 -14.18 -0.41 5.51
C ALA A 243 -13.53 0.97 5.68
N LEU A 244 -12.37 1.19 5.05
CA LEU A 244 -11.68 2.47 5.08
C LEU A 244 -12.41 3.55 4.29
N SER A 245 -13.03 3.21 3.15
CA SER A 245 -13.73 4.17 2.30
C SER A 245 -15.03 4.70 2.92
N VAL A 246 -15.65 3.94 3.84
CA VAL A 246 -16.88 4.35 4.55
C VAL A 246 -16.60 5.32 5.70
N ASN A 247 -15.46 5.17 6.36
CA ASN A 247 -14.93 6.01 7.46
C ASN A 247 -15.94 6.41 8.56
N SER A 248 -16.84 5.50 8.94
CA SER A 248 -17.63 5.65 10.17
C SER A 248 -16.89 5.05 11.37
N VAL A 249 -17.29 5.41 12.59
CA VAL A 249 -16.69 4.86 13.81
C VAL A 249 -16.77 3.33 13.83
N GLU A 250 -17.92 2.78 13.43
CA GLU A 250 -18.12 1.34 13.35
C GLU A 250 -17.25 0.70 12.25
N SER A 251 -17.08 1.39 11.10
CA SER A 251 -16.24 0.88 10.01
C SER A 251 -14.76 0.88 10.36
N ILE A 252 -14.28 1.85 11.15
CA ILE A 252 -12.90 1.87 11.65
C ILE A 252 -12.65 0.73 12.63
N GLN A 253 -13.60 0.44 13.53
CA GLN A 253 -13.49 -0.71 14.42
C GLN A 253 -13.45 -2.03 13.63
N ALA A 254 -14.31 -2.18 12.62
CA ALA A 254 -14.30 -3.34 11.72
C ALA A 254 -12.99 -3.44 10.94
N TYR A 255 -12.42 -2.31 10.50
CA TYR A 255 -11.14 -2.24 9.81
C TYR A 255 -10.00 -2.80 10.65
N ILE A 256 -9.86 -2.34 11.89
CA ILE A 256 -8.82 -2.80 12.82
C ILE A 256 -8.98 -4.30 13.11
N PHE A 257 -10.21 -4.74 13.40
CA PHE A 257 -10.51 -6.15 13.64
C PHE A 257 -10.14 -7.01 12.42
N TYR A 258 -10.46 -6.53 11.21
CA TYR A 258 -10.18 -7.27 9.99
C TYR A 258 -8.68 -7.38 9.69
N ILE A 259 -7.89 -6.34 9.93
CA ILE A 259 -6.43 -6.40 9.78
C ILE A 259 -5.83 -7.44 10.72
N ILE A 260 -6.29 -7.51 11.97
CA ILE A 260 -5.81 -8.50 12.94
C ILE A 260 -6.18 -9.92 12.48
N SER A 261 -7.44 -10.14 12.08
CA SER A 261 -7.88 -11.44 11.58
C SER A 261 -7.16 -11.87 10.30
N TYR A 262 -6.91 -10.92 9.38
CA TYR A 262 -6.13 -11.14 8.17
C TYR A 262 -4.70 -11.56 8.49
N SER A 263 -4.04 -10.89 9.44
CA SER A 263 -2.67 -11.23 9.83
C SER A 263 -2.56 -12.65 10.40
N ILE A 264 -3.53 -13.06 11.24
CA ILE A 264 -3.54 -14.40 11.86
C ILE A 264 -3.86 -15.48 10.83
N SER A 265 -4.79 -15.23 9.92
CA SER A 265 -5.22 -16.24 8.92
C SER A 265 -4.17 -16.50 7.82
N ASN A 266 -3.27 -15.55 7.57
CA ASN A 266 -2.22 -15.68 6.53
C ASN A 266 -0.83 -16.06 7.09
N LEU A 267 -0.68 -16.22 8.40
CA LEU A 267 0.48 -16.81 9.05
C LEU A 267 0.47 -18.34 8.93
#